data_c73a8d4c3914d8e7fd3e37d054fe4d42
#
_entry.id   c73a8d4c3914d8e7fd3e37d054fe4d42
#
_cell.length_a   1.000
_cell.length_b   1.000
_cell.length_c   1.000
_cell.angle_alpha   90.00
_cell.angle_beta   90.00
_cell.angle_gamma   90.00
#
_symmetry.space_group_name_H-M   'P 1'
#
loop_
_entity.id
_entity.type
_entity.pdbx_description
1 polymer ?
#
loop_
_entity_poly.entity_id
_entity_poly.type
_entity_poly.pdbx_seq_one_letter_code
_entity_poly.pdbx_strand_id
1 'polypeptide(L)'
;KFRIICHDIPLHLAQQLPDRSKMTYIFVSGSGAGKVKQDTEKQLFSMGFKSAYSYRMGIMKPIPEQRCNPQTIRMSNRWYGVSRFLRFGNTMENIGLSMLACLKKGYAKPLIGIKDIDILADEV
;
A
#
# COMPACT_ATOMS: atom_id res chain seq x y z
N LYS A 1 -5.72 0.62 -20.71
CA LYS A 1 -5.06 -0.51 -20.00
C LYS A 1 -4.77 -0.16 -18.54
N PHE A 2 -4.09 0.96 -18.24
CA PHE A 2 -3.78 1.38 -16.86
C PHE A 2 -5.04 1.55 -15.98
N ARG A 3 -6.09 2.21 -16.47
CA ARG A 3 -7.35 2.40 -15.74
C ARG A 3 -8.02 1.06 -15.40
N ILE A 4 -8.03 0.11 -16.31
CA ILE A 4 -8.60 -1.23 -16.07
C ILE A 4 -7.92 -1.89 -14.87
N ILE A 5 -6.59 -1.87 -14.83
CA ILE A 5 -5.80 -2.54 -13.77
C ILE A 5 -5.89 -1.81 -12.44
N CYS A 6 -5.83 -0.47 -12.45
CA CYS A 6 -5.72 0.32 -11.22
C CYS A 6 -7.07 0.83 -10.69
N HIS A 7 -8.15 0.72 -11.44
CA HIS A 7 -9.47 1.19 -11.08
C HIS A 7 -10.52 0.10 -11.21
N ASP A 8 -10.75 -0.41 -12.43
CA ASP A 8 -11.91 -1.28 -12.71
C ASP A 8 -11.77 -2.64 -12.01
N ILE A 9 -10.60 -3.29 -12.07
CA ILE A 9 -10.37 -4.60 -11.44
C ILE A 9 -10.47 -4.53 -9.91
N PRO A 10 -9.77 -3.62 -9.20
CA PRO A 10 -9.91 -3.52 -7.75
C PRO A 10 -11.33 -3.24 -7.27
N LEU A 11 -12.07 -2.38 -7.97
CA LEU A 11 -13.44 -2.07 -7.62
C LEU A 11 -14.39 -3.25 -7.89
N HIS A 12 -14.21 -3.92 -9.03
CA HIS A 12 -15.01 -5.11 -9.35
C HIS A 12 -14.78 -6.22 -8.32
N LEU A 13 -13.52 -6.48 -7.96
CA LEU A 13 -13.18 -7.43 -6.89
C LEU A 13 -13.85 -7.04 -5.57
N ALA A 14 -13.72 -5.78 -5.17
CA ALA A 14 -14.32 -5.29 -3.93
C ALA A 14 -15.86 -5.43 -3.91
N GLN A 15 -16.51 -5.24 -5.06
CA GLN A 15 -17.97 -5.42 -5.21
C GLN A 15 -18.41 -6.87 -5.04
N GLN A 16 -17.59 -7.83 -5.43
CA GLN A 16 -17.89 -9.27 -5.35
C GLN A 16 -17.68 -9.86 -3.94
N LEU A 17 -17.02 -9.14 -3.05
CA LEU A 17 -16.76 -9.64 -1.70
C LEU A 17 -18.04 -9.64 -0.85
N PRO A 18 -18.40 -10.78 -0.24
CA PRO A 18 -19.50 -10.86 0.71
C PRO A 18 -19.08 -10.22 2.04
N ASP A 19 -20.05 -9.84 2.86
CA ASP A 19 -19.82 -9.36 4.24
C ASP A 19 -18.75 -8.26 4.40
N ARG A 20 -18.75 -7.30 3.50
CA ARG A 20 -17.79 -6.17 3.50
C ARG A 20 -17.71 -5.45 4.85
N SER A 21 -18.82 -5.37 5.58
CA SER A 21 -18.88 -4.76 6.92
C SER A 21 -17.99 -5.45 7.97
N LYS A 22 -17.54 -6.67 7.70
CA LYS A 22 -16.61 -7.45 8.56
C LYS A 22 -15.19 -7.48 8.04
N MET A 23 -14.97 -7.00 6.81
CA MET A 23 -13.68 -7.11 6.12
C MET A 23 -12.89 -5.80 6.17
N THR A 24 -11.57 -5.93 6.25
CA THR A 24 -10.63 -4.83 6.03
C THR A 24 -10.04 -4.95 4.63
N TYR A 25 -10.15 -3.89 3.84
CA TYR A 25 -9.61 -3.82 2.49
C TYR A 25 -8.35 -2.96 2.46
N ILE A 26 -7.25 -3.50 1.95
CA ILE A 26 -5.98 -2.78 1.79
C ILE A 26 -5.68 -2.62 0.31
N PHE A 27 -5.60 -1.39 -0.16
CA PHE A 27 -5.27 -1.04 -1.53
C PHE A 27 -3.87 -0.41 -1.62
N VAL A 28 -3.06 -0.92 -2.52
CA VAL A 28 -1.70 -0.40 -2.73
C VAL A 28 -1.70 0.60 -3.89
N SER A 29 -1.51 1.87 -3.57
CA SER A 29 -1.63 2.98 -4.50
C SER A 29 -0.30 3.56 -4.96
N GLY A 30 0.69 3.63 -4.07
CA GLY A 30 1.97 4.29 -4.30
C GLY A 30 1.94 5.79 -4.03
N SER A 31 3.08 6.38 -3.72
CA SER A 31 3.21 7.78 -3.29
C SER A 31 2.86 8.81 -4.39
N GLY A 32 3.01 8.44 -5.66
CA GLY A 32 2.67 9.26 -6.83
C GLY A 32 1.30 8.92 -7.42
N ALA A 33 0.30 8.59 -6.61
CA ALA A 33 -1.01 8.19 -7.08
C ALA A 33 -1.66 9.27 -7.95
N GLY A 34 -1.75 9.00 -9.24
CA GLY A 34 -2.48 9.83 -10.18
C GLY A 34 -3.99 9.79 -9.95
N LYS A 35 -4.73 10.64 -10.67
CA LYS A 35 -6.18 10.80 -10.53
C LYS A 35 -6.95 9.47 -10.55
N VAL A 36 -6.58 8.54 -11.42
CA VAL A 36 -7.23 7.23 -11.52
C VAL A 36 -7.19 6.44 -10.20
N LYS A 37 -6.02 6.40 -9.55
CA LYS A 37 -5.87 5.71 -8.26
C LYS A 37 -6.59 6.44 -7.12
N GLN A 38 -6.59 7.77 -7.13
CA GLN A 38 -7.34 8.57 -6.15
C GLN A 38 -8.85 8.34 -6.28
N ASP A 39 -9.36 8.22 -7.50
CA ASP A 39 -10.77 7.91 -7.72
C ASP A 39 -11.11 6.49 -7.22
N THR A 40 -10.21 5.53 -7.41
CA THR A 40 -10.33 4.17 -6.86
C THR A 40 -10.37 4.19 -5.32
N GLU A 41 -9.46 4.92 -4.68
CA GLU A 41 -9.42 5.08 -3.22
C GLU A 41 -10.74 5.62 -2.67
N LYS A 42 -11.27 6.69 -3.27
CA LYS A 42 -12.53 7.29 -2.85
C LYS A 42 -13.71 6.33 -2.94
N GLN A 43 -13.79 5.55 -4.03
CA GLN A 43 -14.85 4.58 -4.21
C GLN A 43 -14.72 3.41 -3.22
N LEU A 44 -13.50 2.90 -2.99
CA LEU A 44 -13.25 1.83 -2.00
C LEU A 44 -13.65 2.27 -0.59
N PHE A 45 -13.36 3.50 -0.20
CA PHE A 45 -13.73 4.03 1.12
C PHE A 45 -15.25 4.17 1.31
N SER A 46 -16.01 4.32 0.23
CA SER A 46 -17.48 4.41 0.24
C SER A 46 -18.21 3.08 0.12
N MET A 47 -17.50 1.96 -0.04
CA MET A 47 -18.12 0.64 -0.28
C MET A 47 -18.65 -0.08 0.97
N GLY A 48 -18.50 0.47 2.15
CA GLY A 48 -19.00 -0.12 3.39
C GLY A 48 -18.15 -1.23 3.99
N PHE A 49 -16.83 -1.22 3.75
CA PHE A 49 -15.90 -2.08 4.47
C PHE A 49 -15.81 -1.69 5.95
N LYS A 50 -15.52 -2.68 6.81
CA LYS A 50 -15.21 -2.41 8.22
C LYS A 50 -14.08 -1.38 8.34
N SER A 51 -13.04 -1.54 7.54
CA SER A 51 -11.96 -0.59 7.39
C SER A 51 -11.40 -0.70 5.97
N ALA A 52 -11.06 0.43 5.36
CA ALA A 52 -10.39 0.46 4.06
C ALA A 52 -9.19 1.39 4.15
N TYR A 53 -8.03 0.87 3.75
CA TYR A 53 -6.76 1.61 3.79
C TYR A 53 -6.14 1.66 2.40
N SER A 54 -5.59 2.81 2.04
CA SER A 54 -4.77 2.97 0.86
C SER A 54 -3.32 3.24 1.25
N TYR A 55 -2.42 2.36 0.83
CA TYR A 55 -1.00 2.44 1.09
C TYR A 55 -0.29 3.23 -0.01
N ARG A 56 0.14 4.42 0.32
CA ARG A 56 0.92 5.31 -0.56
C ARG A 56 2.41 5.15 -0.27
N MET A 57 2.95 4.03 -0.73
CA MET A 57 4.36 3.67 -0.53
C MET A 57 5.27 4.45 -1.47
N GLY A 58 6.50 4.70 -1.02
CA GLY A 58 7.59 5.21 -1.84
C GLY A 58 8.41 4.08 -2.48
N ILE A 59 9.72 4.29 -2.56
CA ILE A 59 10.66 3.27 -3.05
C ILE A 59 10.79 2.17 -2.01
N MET A 60 10.58 0.93 -2.43
CA MET A 60 10.68 -0.25 -1.57
C MET A 60 12.05 -0.90 -1.68
N LYS A 61 12.63 -1.29 -0.55
CA LYS A 61 13.81 -2.14 -0.53
C LYS A 61 13.37 -3.59 -0.78
N PRO A 62 13.84 -4.24 -1.86
CA PRO A 62 13.48 -5.63 -2.13
C PRO A 62 14.08 -6.57 -1.08
N ILE A 63 13.43 -7.72 -0.88
CA ILE A 63 13.96 -8.81 -0.05
C ILE A 63 15.05 -9.54 -0.84
N PRO A 64 16.14 -10.02 -0.20
CA PRO A 64 17.24 -10.71 -0.90
C PRO A 64 16.78 -11.91 -1.73
N GLU A 65 15.77 -12.63 -1.27
CA GLU A 65 15.22 -13.83 -1.92
C GLU A 65 14.22 -13.52 -3.04
N GLN A 66 13.90 -12.23 -3.26
CA GLN A 66 12.90 -11.84 -4.24
C GLN A 66 13.41 -12.11 -5.68
N ARG A 67 12.67 -12.93 -6.41
CA ARG A 67 12.94 -13.22 -7.82
C ARG A 67 12.48 -12.05 -8.70
N CYS A 68 13.33 -11.05 -8.86
CA CYS A 68 13.10 -9.90 -9.73
C CYS A 68 14.21 -9.79 -10.77
N ASN A 69 13.98 -9.01 -11.83
CA ASN A 69 15.04 -8.66 -12.78
C ASN A 69 16.23 -8.04 -12.03
N PRO A 70 17.48 -8.55 -12.23
CA PRO A 70 18.68 -8.05 -11.56
C PRO A 70 18.91 -6.55 -11.72
N GLN A 71 18.52 -5.96 -12.86
CA GLN A 71 18.62 -4.52 -13.10
C GLN A 71 17.68 -3.72 -12.20
N THR A 72 16.46 -4.22 -11.98
CA THR A 72 15.48 -3.59 -11.10
C THR A 72 15.97 -3.62 -9.65
N ILE A 73 16.55 -4.73 -9.20
CA ILE A 73 17.12 -4.87 -7.86
C ILE A 73 18.30 -3.91 -7.65
N ARG A 74 19.22 -3.82 -8.62
CA ARG A 74 20.37 -2.91 -8.55
C ARG A 74 19.93 -1.45 -8.48
N MET A 75 18.99 -1.07 -9.32
CA MET A 75 18.44 0.29 -9.37
C MET A 75 17.70 0.62 -8.07
N SER A 76 16.88 -0.29 -7.59
CA SER A 76 16.15 -0.12 -6.32
C SER A 76 17.13 0.03 -5.15
N ASN A 77 18.15 -0.82 -5.03
CA ASN A 77 19.14 -0.74 -3.96
C ASN A 77 19.96 0.55 -4.02
N ARG A 78 20.32 1.01 -5.22
CA ARG A 78 21.09 2.27 -5.40
C ARG A 78 20.26 3.49 -4.96
N TRP A 79 19.02 3.55 -5.37
CA TRP A 79 18.13 4.67 -5.04
C TRP A 79 17.53 4.59 -3.63
N TYR A 80 17.47 3.38 -3.04
CA TYR A 80 16.92 3.19 -1.70
C TYR A 80 17.70 3.96 -0.64
N GLY A 81 19.04 3.97 -0.69
CA GLY A 81 19.87 4.72 0.26
C GLY A 81 19.54 6.21 0.25
N VAL A 82 19.43 6.80 -0.96
CA VAL A 82 19.06 8.21 -1.14
C VAL A 82 17.60 8.44 -0.71
N SER A 83 16.68 7.56 -1.08
CA SER A 83 15.27 7.68 -0.73
C SER A 83 15.03 7.54 0.78
N ARG A 84 15.80 6.70 1.46
CA ARG A 84 15.74 6.55 2.93
C ARG A 84 16.24 7.81 3.64
N PHE A 85 17.33 8.40 3.15
CA PHE A 85 17.83 9.68 3.65
C PHE A 85 16.79 10.79 3.51
N LEU A 86 16.08 10.82 2.37
CA LEU A 86 15.00 11.78 2.09
C LEU A 86 13.64 11.36 2.69
N ARG A 87 13.57 10.25 3.44
CA ARG A 87 12.34 9.68 4.03
C ARG A 87 11.27 9.29 3.01
N PHE A 88 11.66 8.82 1.84
CA PHE A 88 10.78 8.33 0.77
C PHE A 88 10.82 6.81 0.54
N GLY A 89 11.48 6.05 1.43
CA GLY A 89 11.65 4.61 1.28
C GLY A 89 11.19 3.81 2.49
N ASN A 90 10.56 2.65 2.23
CA ASN A 90 10.18 1.67 3.23
C ASN A 90 10.78 0.31 2.89
N THR A 91 10.97 -0.55 3.90
CA THR A 91 11.30 -1.96 3.68
C THR A 91 10.03 -2.77 3.44
N MET A 92 10.14 -3.88 2.71
CA MET A 92 9.00 -4.81 2.52
C MET A 92 8.52 -5.37 3.86
N GLU A 93 9.43 -5.59 4.81
CA GLU A 93 9.12 -6.04 6.16
C GLU A 93 8.24 -5.02 6.90
N ASN A 94 8.63 -3.75 6.94
CA ASN A 94 7.83 -2.71 7.59
C ASN A 94 6.45 -2.54 6.96
N ILE A 95 6.36 -2.66 5.64
CA ILE A 95 5.07 -2.63 4.94
C ILE A 95 4.17 -3.78 5.42
N GLY A 96 4.70 -5.01 5.47
CA GLY A 96 3.97 -6.18 5.96
C GLY A 96 3.54 -6.05 7.42
N LEU A 97 4.46 -5.63 8.31
CA LEU A 97 4.16 -5.39 9.72
C LEU A 97 3.09 -4.30 9.92
N SER A 98 3.18 -3.20 9.17
CA SER A 98 2.18 -2.14 9.24
C SER A 98 0.79 -2.60 8.79
N MET A 99 0.71 -3.47 7.77
CA MET A 99 -0.56 -4.07 7.34
C MET A 99 -1.17 -4.94 8.45
N LEU A 100 -0.34 -5.74 9.13
CA LEU A 100 -0.79 -6.54 10.28
C LEU A 100 -1.25 -5.67 11.44
N ALA A 101 -0.57 -4.54 11.71
CA ALA A 101 -1.01 -3.58 12.72
C ALA A 101 -2.38 -2.99 12.39
N CYS A 102 -2.61 -2.60 11.14
CA CYS A 102 -3.91 -2.12 10.68
C CYS A 102 -5.03 -3.16 10.83
N LEU A 103 -4.72 -4.44 10.59
CA LEU A 103 -5.69 -5.52 10.76
C LEU A 103 -6.04 -5.78 12.23
N LYS A 104 -5.05 -5.71 13.12
CA LYS A 104 -5.23 -6.01 14.55
C LYS A 104 -5.86 -4.87 15.33
N LYS A 105 -5.32 -3.67 15.17
CA LYS A 105 -5.67 -2.50 15.99
C LYS A 105 -6.50 -1.46 15.25
N GLY A 106 -6.48 -1.49 13.92
CA GLY A 106 -6.99 -0.41 13.09
C GLY A 106 -6.05 0.80 13.08
N TYR A 107 -6.37 1.77 12.24
CA TYR A 107 -5.66 3.05 12.19
C TYR A 107 -6.64 4.18 11.88
N ALA A 108 -6.43 5.36 12.47
CA ALA A 108 -7.36 6.47 12.35
C ALA A 108 -7.42 7.09 10.95
N LYS A 109 -6.33 6.96 10.18
CA LYS A 109 -6.23 7.52 8.82
C LYS A 109 -6.47 6.44 7.77
N PRO A 110 -7.34 6.65 6.78
CA PRO A 110 -7.53 5.72 5.67
C PRO A 110 -6.36 5.75 4.66
N LEU A 111 -5.64 6.87 4.58
CA LEU A 111 -4.46 7.03 3.72
C LEU A 111 -3.20 6.82 4.56
N ILE A 112 -2.48 5.74 4.28
CA ILE A 112 -1.25 5.37 5.00
C ILE A 112 -0.05 5.76 4.14
N GLY A 113 0.65 6.77 4.59
CA GLY A 113 1.86 7.28 3.93
C GLY A 113 3.13 6.60 4.42
N ILE A 114 4.26 7.00 3.84
CA ILE A 114 5.58 6.43 4.11
C ILE A 114 5.95 6.48 5.61
N LYS A 115 5.65 7.59 6.27
CA LYS A 115 5.92 7.76 7.71
C LYS A 115 4.98 6.92 8.58
N ASP A 116 3.71 6.82 8.19
CA ASP A 116 2.72 6.03 8.93
C ASP A 116 3.09 4.54 8.90
N ILE A 117 3.68 4.05 7.80
CA ILE A 117 4.15 2.67 7.67
C ILE A 117 5.22 2.34 8.71
N ASP A 118 6.21 3.20 8.88
CA ASP A 118 7.27 2.99 9.87
C ASP A 118 6.72 3.03 11.30
N ILE A 119 5.83 3.98 11.62
CA ILE A 119 5.17 4.08 12.93
C ILE A 119 4.37 2.81 13.24
N LEU A 120 3.55 2.36 12.29
CA LEU A 120 2.71 1.17 12.45
C LEU A 120 3.53 -0.12 12.56
N ALA A 121 4.65 -0.22 11.86
CA ALA A 121 5.54 -1.36 11.94
C ALA A 121 6.18 -1.50 13.33
N ASP A 122 6.49 -0.39 13.98
CA ASP A 122 7.07 -0.37 15.34
C ASP A 122 6.04 -0.75 16.43
N GLU A 123 4.74 -0.72 16.11
CA GLU A 123 3.66 -1.07 17.04
C GLU A 123 3.32 -2.59 17.06
N VAL A 124 3.89 -3.35 16.17
CA VAL A 124 3.68 -4.81 16.10
C VAL A 124 4.65 -5.53 16.99
#